data_bfd5c8d8b7dac30acfd5f47365eb4d06
#
_entry.id   bfd5c8d8b7dac30acfd5f47365eb4d06
#
_cell.length_a   1.000
_cell.length_b   1.000
_cell.length_c   1.000
_cell.angle_alpha   90.00
_cell.angle_beta   90.00
_cell.angle_gamma   90.00
#
_symmetry.space_group_name_H-M   'P 1'
#
loop_
_entity.id
_entity.type
_entity.pdbx_description
1 polymer ?
#
loop_
_entity_poly.entity_id
_entity_poly.type
_entity_poly.pdbx_seq_one_letter_code
_entity_poly.pdbx_strand_id
1 'polypeptide(L)'
;GDVYKRQGLKEVFRDVSAITDYNGTLELTFVGYHFDEEAKYSVAECKARDVTYAVPLRVTARLNNTETGEIKESEVFMGDFPKMTDSGTFVINGAERVIVSQLVRSPGIYYGIAHDKLGKKLYSSTVIPNRGAWLEYETDSNDVFYVRVDRTRKVPITVLIRALGIGTNAEIVDLFGEEPKILASFTKDTAESYQEGLLELYKKIRPGEPLAVDSAESLINSMFFDPRRYDLAKVGRYKFNKKLMLKNRIAGCILAEDAVSQLTGEIVAEKGTKITRELADKIQNNAVPYLWVEGEDEERNIKIL
;
A
#
# COMPACT_ATOMS: atom_id res chain seq x y z
N GLY A 1 -24.21 3.87 -1.76
CA GLY A 1 -22.91 3.32 -1.35
C GLY A 1 -22.93 1.80 -1.18
N ASP A 2 -21.77 1.19 -1.07
CA ASP A 2 -21.65 -0.25 -0.82
C ASP A 2 -21.99 -0.53 0.65
N VAL A 3 -23.15 -1.16 0.87
CA VAL A 3 -23.67 -1.48 2.22
C VAL A 3 -22.70 -2.41 2.98
N TYR A 4 -22.04 -3.33 2.29
CA TYR A 4 -21.13 -4.29 2.91
C TYR A 4 -19.81 -3.66 3.34
N LYS A 5 -19.33 -2.67 2.61
CA LYS A 5 -18.06 -1.97 2.90
C LYS A 5 -18.26 -0.70 3.72
N ARG A 6 -19.51 -0.30 3.98
CA ARG A 6 -19.87 0.96 4.65
C ARG A 6 -19.24 2.20 4.00
N GLN A 7 -18.94 2.12 2.70
CA GLN A 7 -18.37 3.21 1.92
C GLN A 7 -19.49 4.04 1.29
N GLY A 8 -20.11 4.90 2.08
CA GLY A 8 -21.10 5.85 1.62
C GLY A 8 -20.53 7.27 1.51
N LEU A 9 -21.31 8.19 0.97
CA LEU A 9 -20.95 9.61 0.86
C LEU A 9 -20.52 10.23 2.19
N LYS A 10 -21.16 9.83 3.29
CA LYS A 10 -20.81 10.29 4.64
C LYS A 10 -19.37 9.97 5.02
N GLU A 11 -18.88 8.77 4.67
CA GLU A 11 -17.48 8.40 4.90
C GLU A 11 -16.54 9.16 3.97
N VAL A 12 -16.91 9.31 2.69
CA VAL A 12 -16.12 10.06 1.72
C VAL A 12 -15.94 11.51 2.18
N PHE A 13 -17.01 12.17 2.60
CA PHE A 13 -16.92 13.56 3.10
C PHE A 13 -16.10 13.66 4.38
N ARG A 14 -16.22 12.70 5.27
CA ARG A 14 -15.40 12.64 6.50
C ARG A 14 -13.91 12.45 6.17
N ASP A 15 -13.59 11.57 5.23
CA ASP A 15 -12.21 11.26 4.87
C ASP A 15 -11.54 12.41 4.09
N VAL A 16 -12.32 13.19 3.34
CA VAL A 16 -11.85 14.38 2.62
C VAL A 16 -11.77 15.62 3.51
N SER A 17 -12.64 15.73 4.56
CA SER A 17 -12.57 16.80 5.56
C SER A 17 -11.33 16.60 6.46
N ALA A 18 -10.66 17.56 6.96
CA ALA A 18 -10.65 18.98 6.78
C ALA A 18 -9.58 19.38 5.75
N ILE A 19 -9.96 20.18 4.79
CA ILE A 19 -9.02 20.72 3.82
C ILE A 19 -8.48 22.03 4.41
N THR A 20 -7.18 22.11 4.59
CA THR A 20 -6.51 23.29 5.14
C THR A 20 -5.74 24.02 4.05
N ASP A 21 -5.62 25.33 4.18
CA ASP A 21 -4.71 26.11 3.36
C ASP A 21 -3.25 25.84 3.74
N TYR A 22 -2.31 26.42 2.97
CA TYR A 22 -0.87 26.23 3.19
C TYR A 22 -0.41 26.70 4.59
N ASN A 23 -1.01 27.76 5.12
CA ASN A 23 -0.67 28.32 6.42
C ASN A 23 -1.43 27.67 7.60
N GLY A 24 -2.42 26.83 7.32
CA GLY A 24 -3.28 26.24 8.34
C GLY A 24 -4.26 27.23 8.98
N THR A 25 -4.49 28.39 8.36
CA THR A 25 -5.36 29.46 8.88
C THR A 25 -6.83 29.27 8.48
N LEU A 26 -7.05 28.63 7.34
CA LEU A 26 -8.39 28.32 6.83
C LEU A 26 -8.61 26.82 6.81
N GLU A 27 -9.71 26.40 7.37
CA GLU A 27 -10.13 25.00 7.45
C GLU A 27 -11.51 24.82 6.83
N LEU A 28 -11.61 24.04 5.74
CA LEU A 28 -12.85 23.70 5.07
C LEU A 28 -13.30 22.29 5.49
N THR A 29 -14.49 22.18 6.05
CA THR A 29 -15.10 20.90 6.43
C THR A 29 -16.47 20.72 5.80
N PHE A 30 -16.81 19.47 5.48
CA PHE A 30 -18.13 19.09 4.99
C PHE A 30 -18.96 18.54 6.14
N VAL A 31 -19.98 19.29 6.57
CA VAL A 31 -20.75 19.03 7.80
C VAL A 31 -21.93 18.12 7.55
N GLY A 32 -22.53 18.21 6.36
CA GLY A 32 -23.69 17.44 5.97
C GLY A 32 -23.91 17.43 4.48
N TYR A 33 -24.78 16.57 4.01
CA TYR A 33 -25.21 16.53 2.62
C TYR A 33 -26.66 16.06 2.54
N HIS A 34 -27.33 16.45 1.46
CA HIS A 34 -28.63 15.91 1.10
C HIS A 34 -28.76 15.86 -0.43
N PHE A 35 -29.66 15.04 -0.90
CA PHE A 35 -30.12 15.02 -2.27
C PHE A 35 -31.46 15.73 -2.35
N ASP A 36 -31.69 16.44 -3.43
CA ASP A 36 -33.04 16.98 -3.71
C ASP A 36 -34.00 15.79 -3.85
N GLU A 37 -35.24 15.95 -3.35
CA GLU A 37 -36.20 14.85 -3.29
C GLU A 37 -36.66 14.40 -4.66
N GLU A 38 -36.83 15.35 -5.59
CA GLU A 38 -37.33 15.08 -6.91
C GLU A 38 -36.25 15.26 -7.99
N ALA A 39 -36.23 14.32 -8.92
CA ALA A 39 -35.43 14.44 -10.14
C ALA A 39 -36.15 15.41 -11.10
N LYS A 40 -35.37 16.15 -11.90
CA LYS A 40 -35.86 17.09 -12.88
C LYS A 40 -36.80 16.48 -13.93
N TYR A 41 -36.58 15.22 -14.28
CA TYR A 41 -37.39 14.45 -15.23
C TYR A 41 -37.70 13.07 -14.65
N SER A 42 -38.84 12.53 -15.01
CA SER A 42 -39.20 11.14 -14.71
C SER A 42 -38.33 10.16 -15.50
N VAL A 43 -38.30 8.89 -15.07
CA VAL A 43 -37.56 7.82 -15.77
C VAL A 43 -37.98 7.71 -17.24
N ALA A 44 -39.29 7.79 -17.52
CA ALA A 44 -39.84 7.70 -18.88
C ALA A 44 -39.38 8.90 -19.74
N GLU A 45 -39.41 10.09 -19.18
CA GLU A 45 -38.94 11.29 -19.86
C GLU A 45 -37.44 11.27 -20.13
N CYS A 46 -36.66 10.76 -19.18
CA CYS A 46 -35.21 10.59 -19.38
C CYS A 46 -34.89 9.66 -20.54
N LYS A 47 -35.62 8.58 -20.69
CA LYS A 47 -35.49 7.63 -21.81
C LYS A 47 -35.91 8.29 -23.14
N ALA A 48 -37.00 9.06 -23.14
CA ALA A 48 -37.50 9.73 -24.34
C ALA A 48 -36.62 10.88 -24.80
N ARG A 49 -35.93 11.56 -23.88
CA ARG A 49 -35.10 12.75 -24.14
C ARG A 49 -33.60 12.47 -24.19
N ASP A 50 -33.19 11.21 -24.10
CA ASP A 50 -31.77 10.80 -24.03
C ASP A 50 -30.97 11.54 -22.95
N VAL A 51 -31.56 11.73 -21.76
CA VAL A 51 -30.92 12.37 -20.61
C VAL A 51 -30.75 11.38 -19.45
N THR A 52 -29.96 11.78 -18.45
CA THR A 52 -29.68 10.97 -17.27
C THR A 52 -30.72 11.23 -16.16
N TYR A 53 -31.25 10.16 -15.58
CA TYR A 53 -32.09 10.24 -14.39
C TYR A 53 -31.20 10.50 -13.17
N ALA A 54 -31.16 11.76 -12.74
CA ALA A 54 -30.25 12.24 -11.71
C ALA A 54 -30.94 13.22 -10.77
N VAL A 55 -30.38 13.35 -9.58
CA VAL A 55 -30.78 14.34 -8.57
C VAL A 55 -29.57 15.17 -8.14
N PRO A 56 -29.77 16.47 -7.86
CA PRO A 56 -28.72 17.33 -7.34
C PRO A 56 -28.25 16.88 -5.97
N LEU A 57 -26.93 16.84 -5.79
CA LEU A 57 -26.28 16.69 -4.48
C LEU A 57 -25.91 18.07 -3.96
N ARG A 58 -26.39 18.39 -2.77
CA ARG A 58 -26.04 19.60 -2.03
C ARG A 58 -25.27 19.23 -0.78
N VAL A 59 -24.23 19.99 -0.48
CA VAL A 59 -23.34 19.74 0.65
C VAL A 59 -23.22 21.01 1.48
N THR A 60 -23.37 20.89 2.78
CA THR A 60 -23.12 21.97 3.71
C THR A 60 -21.63 22.05 3.97
N ALA A 61 -21.00 23.09 3.46
CA ALA A 61 -19.58 23.38 3.64
C ALA A 61 -19.43 24.44 4.73
N ARG A 62 -18.52 24.16 5.68
CA ARG A 62 -18.14 25.06 6.77
C ARG A 62 -16.71 25.50 6.57
N LEU A 63 -16.51 26.80 6.46
CA LEU A 63 -15.18 27.42 6.45
C LEU A 63 -14.91 28.03 7.82
N ASN A 64 -13.86 27.58 8.47
CA ASN A 64 -13.40 28.08 9.76
C ASN A 64 -12.08 28.86 9.55
N ASN A 65 -12.05 30.09 10.00
CA ASN A 65 -10.81 30.87 10.09
C ASN A 65 -10.26 30.72 11.52
N THR A 66 -9.15 30.01 11.65
CA THR A 66 -8.55 29.69 12.95
C THR A 66 -7.92 30.90 13.65
N GLU A 67 -7.55 31.96 12.90
CA GLU A 67 -6.96 33.19 13.46
C GLU A 67 -8.04 34.11 14.02
N THR A 68 -9.13 34.29 13.27
CA THR A 68 -10.20 35.22 13.66
C THR A 68 -11.33 34.54 14.43
N GLY A 69 -11.40 33.23 14.40
CA GLY A 69 -12.50 32.43 14.96
C GLY A 69 -13.81 32.57 14.16
N GLU A 70 -13.78 33.16 12.98
CA GLU A 70 -14.96 33.33 12.13
C GLU A 70 -15.33 32.01 11.47
N ILE A 71 -16.60 31.63 11.59
CA ILE A 71 -17.16 30.42 10.97
C ILE A 71 -18.22 30.85 9.95
N LYS A 72 -18.06 30.41 8.71
CA LYS A 72 -19.05 30.58 7.63
C LYS A 72 -19.56 29.23 7.17
N GLU A 73 -20.88 29.11 7.10
CA GLU A 73 -21.52 27.92 6.51
C GLU A 73 -22.32 28.33 5.28
N SER A 74 -22.24 27.52 4.26
CA SER A 74 -23.06 27.66 3.07
C SER A 74 -23.37 26.30 2.45
N GLU A 75 -24.52 26.24 1.80
CA GLU A 75 -24.89 25.09 1.01
C GLU A 75 -24.32 25.22 -0.41
N VAL A 76 -23.59 24.22 -0.85
CA VAL A 76 -22.92 24.21 -2.14
C VAL A 76 -23.48 23.08 -3.01
N PHE A 77 -23.80 23.39 -4.25
CA PHE A 77 -24.15 22.40 -5.25
C PHE A 77 -22.88 21.67 -5.70
N MET A 78 -22.86 20.36 -5.52
CA MET A 78 -21.69 19.53 -5.88
C MET A 78 -21.83 18.85 -7.23
N GLY A 79 -23.02 18.77 -7.79
CA GLY A 79 -23.29 18.13 -9.07
C GLY A 79 -24.54 17.25 -9.05
N ASP A 80 -24.90 16.77 -10.24
CA ASP A 80 -26.02 15.86 -10.41
C ASP A 80 -25.53 14.41 -10.31
N PHE A 81 -26.19 13.64 -9.43
CA PHE A 81 -25.86 12.23 -9.22
C PHE A 81 -26.95 11.33 -9.80
N PRO A 82 -26.58 10.29 -10.58
CA PRO A 82 -27.52 9.31 -11.06
C PRO A 82 -28.31 8.68 -9.93
N LYS A 83 -29.64 8.68 -10.05
CA LYS A 83 -30.55 8.05 -9.08
C LYS A 83 -30.92 6.65 -9.56
N MET A 84 -30.87 5.69 -8.63
CA MET A 84 -31.32 4.33 -8.91
C MET A 84 -32.84 4.32 -9.10
N THR A 85 -33.31 3.58 -10.08
CA THR A 85 -34.75 3.34 -10.30
C THR A 85 -35.26 2.26 -9.34
N ASP A 86 -36.57 2.09 -9.23
CA ASP A 86 -37.20 1.07 -8.38
C ASP A 86 -36.82 -0.35 -8.78
N SER A 87 -36.45 -0.56 -10.04
CA SER A 87 -35.96 -1.87 -10.56
C SER A 87 -34.46 -2.11 -10.35
N GLY A 88 -33.75 -1.21 -9.65
CA GLY A 88 -32.31 -1.36 -9.39
C GLY A 88 -31.42 -0.99 -10.55
N THR A 89 -31.90 -0.24 -11.51
CA THR A 89 -31.19 0.22 -12.71
C THR A 89 -30.86 1.71 -12.63
N PHE A 90 -29.99 2.18 -13.52
CA PHE A 90 -29.69 3.59 -13.74
C PHE A 90 -30.01 3.94 -15.19
N VAL A 91 -30.58 5.12 -15.40
CA VAL A 91 -30.79 5.67 -16.75
C VAL A 91 -29.74 6.72 -17.03
N ILE A 92 -28.81 6.39 -17.92
CA ILE A 92 -27.69 7.25 -18.30
C ILE A 92 -27.81 7.59 -19.79
N ASN A 93 -27.95 8.86 -20.11
CA ASN A 93 -28.17 9.34 -21.48
C ASN A 93 -29.30 8.57 -22.20
N GLY A 94 -30.41 8.35 -21.51
CA GLY A 94 -31.57 7.62 -22.02
C GLY A 94 -31.47 6.08 -22.02
N ALA A 95 -30.29 5.52 -21.81
CA ALA A 95 -30.08 4.09 -21.78
C ALA A 95 -30.15 3.55 -20.35
N GLU A 96 -30.99 2.52 -20.14
CA GLU A 96 -31.09 1.83 -18.86
C GLU A 96 -29.92 0.87 -18.68
N ARG A 97 -29.19 1.03 -17.58
CA ARG A 97 -27.96 0.31 -17.28
C ARG A 97 -28.00 -0.28 -15.87
N VAL A 98 -27.25 -1.33 -15.65
CA VAL A 98 -27.01 -1.92 -14.33
C VAL A 98 -25.53 -1.91 -14.00
N ILE A 99 -25.23 -1.86 -12.72
CA ILE A 99 -23.85 -2.03 -12.23
C ILE A 99 -23.61 -3.52 -12.06
N VAL A 100 -22.65 -4.05 -12.81
CA VAL A 100 -22.23 -5.45 -12.70
C VAL A 100 -21.13 -5.56 -11.65
N SER A 101 -21.33 -6.43 -10.66
CA SER A 101 -20.31 -6.73 -9.66
C SER A 101 -19.09 -7.38 -10.31
N GLN A 102 -17.91 -6.92 -9.93
CA GLN A 102 -16.64 -7.44 -10.42
C GLN A 102 -15.86 -8.06 -9.26
N LEU A 103 -15.28 -9.24 -9.50
CA LEU A 103 -14.36 -9.86 -8.58
C LEU A 103 -12.97 -9.24 -8.78
N VAL A 104 -12.42 -8.69 -7.71
CA VAL A 104 -11.07 -8.13 -7.68
C VAL A 104 -10.22 -8.90 -6.68
N ARG A 105 -8.90 -8.88 -6.90
CA ARG A 105 -7.98 -9.44 -5.91
C ARG A 105 -8.06 -8.64 -4.61
N SER A 106 -8.18 -9.35 -3.50
CA SER A 106 -8.15 -8.74 -2.18
C SER A 106 -6.78 -8.09 -1.91
N PRO A 107 -6.72 -6.97 -1.19
CA PRO A 107 -5.44 -6.45 -0.70
C PRO A 107 -4.67 -7.53 0.07
N GLY A 108 -3.37 -7.56 -0.09
CA GLY A 108 -2.49 -8.54 0.54
C GLY A 108 -1.22 -8.79 -0.25
N ILE A 109 -0.47 -9.81 0.16
CA ILE A 109 0.73 -10.27 -0.54
C ILE A 109 0.48 -11.64 -1.17
N TYR A 110 0.91 -11.80 -2.42
CA TYR A 110 0.77 -13.01 -3.22
C TYR A 110 2.13 -13.49 -3.63
N TYR A 111 2.38 -14.78 -3.51
CA TYR A 111 3.63 -15.42 -3.87
C TYR A 111 3.45 -16.33 -5.07
N GLY A 112 4.46 -16.39 -5.93
CA GLY A 112 4.49 -17.25 -7.09
C GLY A 112 5.87 -17.89 -7.27
N ILE A 113 5.87 -19.04 -7.93
CA ILE A 113 7.09 -19.74 -8.35
C ILE A 113 6.95 -20.05 -9.83
N ALA A 114 7.95 -19.66 -10.60
CA ALA A 114 8.11 -20.04 -12.00
C ALA A 114 9.40 -20.85 -12.14
N HIS A 115 9.58 -21.49 -13.28
CA HIS A 115 10.82 -22.18 -13.62
C HIS A 115 11.40 -21.58 -14.90
N ASP A 116 12.70 -21.40 -14.94
CA ASP A 116 13.38 -21.00 -16.15
C ASP A 116 13.54 -22.20 -17.12
N LYS A 117 14.17 -21.95 -18.27
CA LYS A 117 14.40 -22.98 -19.30
C LYS A 117 15.31 -24.13 -18.82
N LEU A 118 16.09 -23.91 -17.77
CA LEU A 118 16.99 -24.88 -17.15
C LEU A 118 16.37 -25.57 -15.93
N GLY A 119 15.12 -25.27 -15.59
CA GLY A 119 14.43 -25.84 -14.42
C GLY A 119 14.73 -25.13 -13.09
N LYS A 120 15.50 -24.03 -13.10
CA LYS A 120 15.78 -23.24 -11.90
C LYS A 120 14.49 -22.55 -11.41
N LYS A 121 14.21 -22.62 -10.11
CA LYS A 121 13.08 -21.94 -9.50
C LYS A 121 13.31 -20.43 -9.46
N LEU A 122 12.36 -19.68 -10.01
CA LEU A 122 12.30 -18.22 -9.96
C LEU A 122 11.15 -17.82 -9.06
N TYR A 123 11.42 -16.99 -8.08
CA TYR A 123 10.45 -16.57 -7.09
C TYR A 123 9.89 -15.20 -7.45
N SER A 124 8.59 -15.03 -7.22
CA SER A 124 7.93 -13.75 -7.39
C SER A 124 6.99 -13.47 -6.23
N SER A 125 6.76 -12.21 -5.95
CA SER A 125 5.69 -11.79 -5.04
C SER A 125 5.08 -10.48 -5.51
N THR A 126 3.79 -10.30 -5.21
CA THR A 126 3.06 -9.09 -5.55
C THR A 126 2.38 -8.56 -4.31
N VAL A 127 2.69 -7.33 -3.95
CA VAL A 127 2.01 -6.58 -2.90
C VAL A 127 0.89 -5.76 -3.52
N ILE A 128 -0.34 -6.07 -3.16
CA ILE A 128 -1.54 -5.39 -3.64
C ILE A 128 -2.14 -4.60 -2.48
N PRO A 129 -2.09 -3.26 -2.50
CA PRO A 129 -2.79 -2.43 -1.53
C PRO A 129 -4.30 -2.36 -1.86
N ASN A 130 -5.10 -1.86 -0.92
CA ASN A 130 -6.49 -1.49 -1.20
C ASN A 130 -6.56 -0.24 -2.09
N ARG A 131 -5.64 0.69 -1.87
CA ARG A 131 -5.44 1.91 -2.66
C ARG A 131 -3.96 2.17 -2.80
N GLY A 132 -3.49 2.49 -4.00
CA GLY A 132 -2.10 2.88 -4.27
C GLY A 132 -1.39 1.97 -5.27
N ALA A 133 -0.09 2.18 -5.41
CA ALA A 133 0.76 1.47 -6.34
C ALA A 133 1.00 0.01 -5.93
N TRP A 134 1.00 -0.88 -6.91
CA TRP A 134 1.40 -2.27 -6.70
C TRP A 134 2.93 -2.36 -6.67
N LEU A 135 3.43 -3.29 -5.85
CA LEU A 135 4.83 -3.67 -5.85
C LEU A 135 4.93 -5.13 -6.32
N GLU A 136 5.61 -5.33 -7.43
CA GLU A 136 5.84 -6.65 -8.00
C GLU A 136 7.33 -6.99 -7.88
N TYR A 137 7.62 -8.04 -7.16
CA TYR A 137 8.97 -8.53 -6.92
C TYR A 137 9.23 -9.77 -7.75
N GLU A 138 10.41 -9.88 -8.35
CA GLU A 138 10.81 -11.05 -9.13
C GLU A 138 12.32 -11.33 -9.00
N THR A 139 12.70 -12.59 -9.02
CA THR A 139 14.10 -13.00 -9.18
C THR A 139 14.34 -13.46 -10.62
N ASP A 140 15.50 -13.17 -11.15
CA ASP A 140 15.91 -13.66 -12.46
C ASP A 140 16.82 -14.90 -12.35
N SER A 141 17.21 -15.46 -13.50
CA SER A 141 18.10 -16.63 -13.58
C SER A 141 19.51 -16.40 -13.00
N ASN A 142 19.93 -15.14 -12.87
CA ASN A 142 21.20 -14.74 -12.27
C ASN A 142 21.10 -14.43 -10.77
N ASP A 143 19.99 -14.80 -10.14
CA ASP A 143 19.67 -14.52 -8.73
C ASP A 143 19.55 -13.03 -8.37
N VAL A 144 19.45 -12.17 -9.36
CA VAL A 144 19.19 -10.74 -9.16
C VAL A 144 17.73 -10.56 -8.78
N PHE A 145 17.51 -9.84 -7.68
CA PHE A 145 16.19 -9.53 -7.17
C PHE A 145 15.75 -8.16 -7.67
N TYR A 146 14.65 -8.13 -8.42
CA TYR A 146 14.09 -6.93 -9.01
C TYR A 146 12.76 -6.56 -8.38
N VAL A 147 12.44 -5.27 -8.45
CA VAL A 147 11.13 -4.73 -8.12
C VAL A 147 10.59 -3.89 -9.25
N ARG A 148 9.30 -3.96 -9.46
CA ARG A 148 8.53 -3.12 -10.37
C ARG A 148 7.50 -2.35 -9.55
N VAL A 149 7.51 -1.03 -9.69
CA VAL A 149 6.57 -0.14 -9.02
C VAL A 149 5.51 0.29 -10.03
N ASP A 150 4.26 -0.05 -9.75
CA ASP A 150 3.08 0.36 -10.53
C ASP A 150 3.24 0.20 -12.06
N ARG A 151 3.58 -1.00 -12.52
CA ARG A 151 3.77 -1.36 -13.95
C ARG A 151 4.90 -0.63 -14.68
N THR A 152 5.79 0.02 -13.97
CA THR A 152 6.98 0.63 -14.56
C THR A 152 8.04 -0.40 -14.92
N ARG A 153 9.16 0.03 -15.50
CA ARG A 153 10.30 -0.85 -15.74
C ARG A 153 10.91 -1.29 -14.41
N LYS A 154 11.33 -2.55 -14.34
CA LYS A 154 11.96 -3.11 -13.14
C LYS A 154 13.30 -2.45 -12.82
N VAL A 155 13.59 -2.36 -11.54
CA VAL A 155 14.87 -1.93 -10.98
C VAL A 155 15.38 -2.99 -10.01
N PRO A 156 16.69 -3.07 -9.75
CA PRO A 156 17.21 -3.90 -8.66
C PRO A 156 16.53 -3.53 -7.33
N ILE A 157 16.27 -4.52 -6.48
CA ILE A 157 15.61 -4.29 -5.19
C ILE A 157 16.38 -3.30 -4.30
N THR A 158 17.70 -3.29 -4.44
CA THR A 158 18.60 -2.40 -3.69
C THR A 158 18.31 -0.92 -3.96
N VAL A 159 17.91 -0.57 -5.19
CA VAL A 159 17.48 0.79 -5.54
C VAL A 159 16.25 1.22 -4.71
N LEU A 160 15.25 0.34 -4.60
CA LEU A 160 14.07 0.62 -3.78
C LEU A 160 14.44 0.73 -2.31
N ILE A 161 15.27 -0.17 -1.79
CA ILE A 161 15.72 -0.18 -0.39
C ILE A 161 16.43 1.14 -0.06
N ARG A 162 17.32 1.62 -0.96
CA ARG A 162 17.99 2.92 -0.80
C ARG A 162 16.98 4.07 -0.81
N ALA A 163 16.05 4.07 -1.75
CA ALA A 163 15.02 5.10 -1.86
C ALA A 163 14.08 5.15 -0.64
N LEU A 164 13.97 4.07 0.12
CA LEU A 164 13.21 4.01 1.37
C LEU A 164 14.01 4.39 2.62
N GLY A 165 15.28 4.77 2.47
CA GLY A 165 16.09 5.36 3.54
C GLY A 165 17.31 4.55 3.97
N ILE A 166 17.55 3.35 3.43
CA ILE A 166 18.74 2.52 3.73
C ILE A 166 19.74 2.71 2.59
N GLY A 167 20.63 3.69 2.72
CA GLY A 167 21.40 4.24 1.60
C GLY A 167 22.59 3.40 1.16
N THR A 168 23.38 2.88 2.07
CA THR A 168 24.66 2.22 1.77
C THR A 168 24.56 0.72 1.67
N ASN A 169 25.50 0.11 0.94
CA ASN A 169 25.60 -1.36 0.85
C ASN A 169 25.77 -2.00 2.24
N ALA A 170 26.57 -1.37 3.10
CA ALA A 170 26.82 -1.88 4.44
C ALA A 170 25.54 -1.92 5.29
N GLU A 171 24.73 -0.86 5.26
CA GLU A 171 23.45 -0.82 5.97
C GLU A 171 22.46 -1.85 5.42
N ILE A 172 22.44 -2.09 4.11
CA ILE A 172 21.57 -3.11 3.49
C ILE A 172 22.00 -4.51 3.94
N VAL A 173 23.30 -4.79 3.93
CA VAL A 173 23.84 -6.09 4.39
C VAL A 173 23.64 -6.27 5.88
N ASP A 174 23.80 -5.22 6.70
CA ASP A 174 23.51 -5.29 8.13
C ASP A 174 22.04 -5.62 8.40
N LEU A 175 21.12 -5.01 7.65
CA LEU A 175 19.68 -5.28 7.80
C LEU A 175 19.29 -6.70 7.37
N PHE A 176 19.66 -7.12 6.15
CA PHE A 176 19.18 -8.39 5.58
C PHE A 176 20.11 -9.58 5.78
N GLY A 177 21.33 -9.36 6.25
CA GLY A 177 22.40 -10.33 6.21
C GLY A 177 23.01 -10.46 4.81
N GLU A 178 24.02 -11.33 4.68
CA GLU A 178 24.67 -11.64 3.40
C GLU A 178 23.80 -12.55 2.51
N GLU A 179 22.61 -12.06 2.14
CA GLU A 179 21.68 -12.80 1.28
C GLU A 179 22.17 -12.80 -0.17
N PRO A 180 22.43 -13.97 -0.81
CA PRO A 180 22.99 -14.04 -2.16
C PRO A 180 22.22 -13.24 -3.21
N LYS A 181 20.90 -13.19 -3.12
CA LYS A 181 20.06 -12.43 -4.05
C LYS A 181 20.20 -10.92 -3.86
N ILE A 182 20.45 -10.46 -2.64
CA ILE A 182 20.79 -9.06 -2.36
C ILE A 182 22.16 -8.73 -2.88
N LEU A 183 23.17 -9.60 -2.61
CA LEU A 183 24.53 -9.41 -3.10
C LEU A 183 24.59 -9.40 -4.64
N ALA A 184 23.86 -10.31 -5.29
CA ALA A 184 23.75 -10.32 -6.75
C ALA A 184 23.06 -9.05 -7.28
N SER A 185 22.10 -8.50 -6.55
CA SER A 185 21.39 -7.28 -6.93
C SER A 185 22.30 -6.04 -6.93
N PHE A 186 23.30 -5.97 -6.05
CA PHE A 186 24.30 -4.89 -6.08
C PHE A 186 25.07 -4.83 -7.40
N THR A 187 25.26 -5.94 -8.09
CA THR A 187 25.97 -5.97 -9.37
C THR A 187 25.22 -5.24 -10.50
N LYS A 188 23.91 -5.05 -10.33
CA LYS A 188 23.03 -4.37 -11.30
C LYS A 188 22.58 -2.99 -10.82
N ASP A 189 22.88 -2.65 -9.58
CA ASP A 189 22.57 -1.36 -8.99
C ASP A 189 23.73 -0.39 -9.28
N THR A 190 23.39 0.77 -9.83
CA THR A 190 24.35 1.85 -10.11
C THR A 190 24.35 2.91 -9.01
N ALA A 191 23.39 2.84 -8.08
CA ALA A 191 23.27 3.77 -6.98
C ALA A 191 24.10 3.30 -5.77
N GLU A 192 24.73 4.23 -5.08
CA GLU A 192 25.54 3.97 -3.87
C GLU A 192 25.03 4.69 -2.63
N SER A 193 24.02 5.56 -2.81
CA SER A 193 23.47 6.41 -1.75
C SER A 193 21.95 6.49 -1.80
N TYR A 194 21.36 7.03 -0.71
CA TYR A 194 19.93 7.33 -0.63
C TYR A 194 19.46 8.24 -1.78
N GLN A 195 20.17 9.33 -2.03
CA GLN A 195 19.81 10.29 -3.06
C GLN A 195 19.85 9.68 -4.47
N GLU A 196 20.89 8.91 -4.76
CA GLU A 196 21.01 8.21 -6.04
C GLU A 196 19.93 7.15 -6.22
N GLY A 197 19.60 6.41 -5.17
CA GLY A 197 18.49 5.46 -5.16
C GLY A 197 17.14 6.14 -5.44
N LEU A 198 16.88 7.29 -4.82
CA LEU A 198 15.69 8.11 -5.10
C LEU A 198 15.61 8.54 -6.56
N LEU A 199 16.70 9.06 -7.11
CA LEU A 199 16.75 9.55 -8.49
C LEU A 199 16.59 8.42 -9.51
N GLU A 200 17.23 7.26 -9.29
CA GLU A 200 17.08 6.09 -10.15
C GLU A 200 15.64 5.55 -10.14
N LEU A 201 15.00 5.49 -8.99
CA LEU A 201 13.60 5.08 -8.88
C LEU A 201 12.67 6.11 -9.54
N TYR A 202 12.89 7.39 -9.28
CA TYR A 202 12.11 8.49 -9.89
C TYR A 202 12.17 8.46 -11.42
N LYS A 203 13.36 8.26 -11.99
CA LYS A 203 13.59 8.15 -13.45
C LYS A 203 12.77 7.00 -14.08
N LYS A 204 12.48 5.94 -13.33
CA LYS A 204 11.64 4.83 -13.82
C LYS A 204 10.14 5.13 -13.70
N ILE A 205 9.74 5.81 -12.63
CA ILE A 205 8.33 6.17 -12.38
C ILE A 205 7.91 7.34 -13.28
N ARG A 206 8.78 8.33 -13.45
CA ARG A 206 8.55 9.57 -14.21
C ARG A 206 9.63 9.76 -15.30
N PRO A 207 9.63 8.95 -16.36
CA PRO A 207 10.63 9.08 -17.41
C PRO A 207 10.49 10.43 -18.14
N GLY A 208 11.64 11.09 -18.36
CA GLY A 208 11.69 12.36 -19.09
C GLY A 208 11.50 13.63 -18.25
N GLU A 209 11.20 13.52 -16.96
CA GLU A 209 11.15 14.67 -16.07
C GLU A 209 12.54 15.05 -15.56
N PRO A 210 12.80 16.35 -15.24
CA PRO A 210 14.05 16.77 -14.62
C PRO A 210 14.30 16.05 -13.30
N LEU A 211 15.54 15.60 -13.09
CA LEU A 211 15.93 14.89 -11.89
C LEU A 211 16.26 15.88 -10.76
N ALA A 212 15.43 15.89 -9.72
CA ALA A 212 15.66 16.64 -8.49
C ALA A 212 15.36 15.74 -7.28
N VAL A 213 16.24 15.77 -6.28
CA VAL A 213 16.12 14.94 -5.07
C VAL A 213 14.83 15.26 -4.33
N ASP A 214 14.51 16.53 -4.13
CA ASP A 214 13.32 16.97 -3.40
C ASP A 214 12.02 16.49 -4.09
N SER A 215 11.97 16.55 -5.43
CA SER A 215 10.83 16.06 -6.22
C SER A 215 10.71 14.55 -6.12
N ALA A 216 11.82 13.82 -6.16
CA ALA A 216 11.85 12.37 -6.04
C ALA A 216 11.40 11.93 -4.64
N GLU A 217 11.90 12.57 -3.60
CA GLU A 217 11.51 12.30 -2.22
C GLU A 217 10.02 12.57 -1.98
N SER A 218 9.52 13.72 -2.46
CA SER A 218 8.11 14.08 -2.38
C SER A 218 7.22 13.06 -3.10
N LEU A 219 7.62 12.57 -4.28
CA LEU A 219 6.89 11.55 -5.01
C LEU A 219 6.82 10.23 -4.23
N ILE A 220 7.95 9.71 -3.78
CA ILE A 220 8.03 8.45 -3.05
C ILE A 220 7.24 8.51 -1.74
N ASN A 221 7.37 9.60 -0.99
CA ASN A 221 6.60 9.83 0.22
C ASN A 221 5.09 9.86 -0.04
N SER A 222 4.66 10.53 -1.11
CA SER A 222 3.24 10.56 -1.47
C SER A 222 2.72 9.21 -1.95
N MET A 223 3.54 8.41 -2.62
CA MET A 223 3.12 7.09 -3.15
C MET A 223 2.94 6.04 -2.07
N PHE A 224 3.79 6.02 -1.04
CA PHE A 224 3.84 4.92 -0.07
C PHE A 224 3.52 5.33 1.38
N PHE A 225 3.68 6.59 1.73
CA PHE A 225 3.55 7.07 3.12
C PHE A 225 2.42 8.07 3.33
N ASP A 226 1.75 8.54 2.27
CA ASP A 226 0.53 9.35 2.40
C ASP A 226 -0.70 8.43 2.56
N PRO A 227 -1.38 8.43 3.72
CA PRO A 227 -2.55 7.57 3.96
C PRO A 227 -3.72 7.86 3.02
N ARG A 228 -3.74 9.03 2.37
CA ARG A 228 -4.77 9.39 1.38
C ARG A 228 -4.54 8.68 0.04
N ARG A 229 -3.29 8.31 -0.26
CA ARG A 229 -2.88 7.73 -1.53
C ARG A 229 -2.53 6.25 -1.44
N TYR A 230 -2.04 5.79 -0.29
CA TYR A 230 -1.68 4.41 -0.06
C TYR A 230 -2.35 3.87 1.19
N ASP A 231 -3.15 2.83 1.02
CA ASP A 231 -3.86 2.18 2.12
C ASP A 231 -3.95 0.68 1.89
N LEU A 232 -3.62 -0.09 2.90
CA LEU A 232 -3.75 -1.55 2.89
C LEU A 232 -5.12 -2.02 3.37
N ALA A 233 -5.92 -1.16 3.98
CA ALA A 233 -7.15 -1.48 4.69
C ALA A 233 -6.97 -2.55 5.78
N LYS A 234 -8.03 -2.81 6.56
CA LYS A 234 -7.98 -3.83 7.64
C LYS A 234 -7.73 -5.24 7.09
N VAL A 235 -8.35 -5.56 5.96
CA VAL A 235 -8.21 -6.88 5.32
C VAL A 235 -6.79 -7.12 4.83
N GLY A 236 -6.18 -6.12 4.17
CA GLY A 236 -4.79 -6.19 3.71
C GLY A 236 -3.83 -6.36 4.89
N ARG A 237 -3.96 -5.52 5.93
CA ARG A 237 -3.13 -5.62 7.15
C ARG A 237 -3.25 -6.99 7.82
N TYR A 238 -4.46 -7.52 7.96
CA TYR A 238 -4.66 -8.86 8.50
C TYR A 238 -3.94 -9.94 7.67
N LYS A 239 -4.06 -9.88 6.34
CA LYS A 239 -3.41 -10.85 5.45
C LYS A 239 -1.89 -10.74 5.47
N PHE A 240 -1.34 -9.51 5.50
CA PHE A 240 0.09 -9.29 5.68
C PHE A 240 0.57 -9.88 7.00
N ASN A 241 -0.08 -9.52 8.09
CA ASN A 241 0.28 -10.04 9.41
C ASN A 241 0.24 -11.57 9.44
N LYS A 242 -0.83 -12.18 8.93
CA LYS A 242 -0.96 -13.64 8.89
C LYS A 242 0.17 -14.33 8.14
N LYS A 243 0.64 -13.75 7.02
CA LYS A 243 1.71 -14.33 6.20
C LYS A 243 3.11 -13.98 6.68
N LEU A 244 3.31 -12.79 7.24
CA LEU A 244 4.62 -12.24 7.58
C LEU A 244 4.91 -12.24 9.09
N MET A 245 3.97 -12.67 9.93
CA MET A 245 4.22 -12.82 11.36
C MET A 245 5.47 -13.66 11.62
N LEU A 246 6.37 -13.15 12.46
CA LEU A 246 7.64 -13.81 12.79
C LEU A 246 7.41 -15.25 13.23
N LYS A 247 6.45 -15.50 14.13
CA LYS A 247 6.12 -16.83 14.63
C LYS A 247 5.79 -17.86 13.53
N ASN A 248 5.14 -17.45 12.46
CA ASN A 248 4.76 -18.35 11.36
C ASN A 248 5.96 -18.69 10.46
N ARG A 249 6.98 -17.83 10.47
CA ARG A 249 8.18 -17.96 9.63
C ARG A 249 9.29 -18.73 10.31
N ILE A 250 9.35 -18.68 11.65
CA ILE A 250 10.40 -19.31 12.43
C ILE A 250 10.02 -20.68 12.99
N ALA A 251 8.72 -21.01 13.04
CA ALA A 251 8.28 -22.30 13.60
C ALA A 251 8.84 -23.47 12.79
N GLY A 252 9.54 -24.37 13.47
CA GLY A 252 10.22 -25.53 12.88
C GLY A 252 11.70 -25.31 12.55
N CYS A 253 12.17 -24.07 12.52
CA CYS A 253 13.58 -23.73 12.32
C CYS A 253 14.41 -24.06 13.57
N ILE A 254 15.74 -24.13 13.40
CA ILE A 254 16.71 -24.27 14.49
C ILE A 254 17.44 -22.93 14.64
N LEU A 255 17.58 -22.45 15.86
CA LEU A 255 18.31 -21.21 16.14
C LEU A 255 19.81 -21.36 15.89
N ALA A 256 20.36 -20.50 15.06
CA ALA A 256 21.80 -20.39 14.82
C ALA A 256 22.51 -19.50 15.85
N GLU A 257 21.75 -18.60 16.50
CA GLU A 257 22.21 -17.71 17.56
C GLU A 257 21.13 -17.59 18.66
N ASP A 258 21.49 -17.03 19.80
CA ASP A 258 20.54 -16.79 20.88
C ASP A 258 19.49 -15.75 20.48
N ALA A 259 18.23 -16.02 20.80
CA ALA A 259 17.14 -15.09 20.61
C ALA A 259 17.04 -14.15 21.83
N VAL A 260 17.36 -12.87 21.64
CA VAL A 260 17.45 -11.89 22.73
C VAL A 260 16.33 -10.85 22.61
N SER A 261 15.63 -10.61 23.71
CA SER A 261 14.64 -9.52 23.79
C SER A 261 15.32 -8.15 23.77
N GLN A 262 14.90 -7.27 22.88
CA GLN A 262 15.41 -5.89 22.87
C GLN A 262 14.91 -5.04 24.06
N LEU A 263 13.79 -5.43 24.67
CA LEU A 263 13.22 -4.66 25.78
C LEU A 263 13.89 -5.00 27.12
N THR A 264 14.21 -6.28 27.35
CA THR A 264 14.71 -6.74 28.63
C THR A 264 16.19 -7.16 28.60
N GLY A 265 16.74 -7.42 27.41
CA GLY A 265 18.08 -8.00 27.24
C GLY A 265 18.18 -9.45 27.61
N GLU A 266 17.06 -10.12 27.95
CA GLU A 266 17.04 -11.54 28.34
C GLU A 266 17.08 -12.44 27.11
N ILE A 267 17.74 -13.61 27.28
CA ILE A 267 17.73 -14.67 26.28
C ILE A 267 16.39 -15.40 26.38
N VAL A 268 15.58 -15.28 25.34
CA VAL A 268 14.26 -15.92 25.24
C VAL A 268 14.40 -17.39 24.83
N ALA A 269 15.38 -17.69 23.98
CA ALA A 269 15.74 -19.05 23.58
C ALA A 269 17.21 -19.10 23.17
N GLU A 270 17.88 -20.21 23.51
CA GLU A 270 19.29 -20.42 23.26
C GLU A 270 19.56 -20.96 21.86
N LYS A 271 20.76 -20.72 21.35
CA LYS A 271 21.31 -21.31 20.11
C LYS A 271 21.12 -22.83 20.10
N GLY A 272 20.86 -23.41 18.93
CA GLY A 272 20.63 -24.83 18.72
C GLY A 272 19.24 -25.32 19.09
N THR A 273 18.39 -24.46 19.65
CA THR A 273 17.03 -24.83 20.02
C THR A 273 16.13 -24.91 18.77
N LYS A 274 15.43 -26.05 18.63
CA LYS A 274 14.37 -26.16 17.61
C LYS A 274 13.13 -25.41 18.05
N ILE A 275 12.69 -24.47 17.23
CA ILE A 275 11.58 -23.58 17.56
C ILE A 275 10.26 -24.31 17.38
N THR A 276 9.59 -24.61 18.50
CA THR A 276 8.21 -25.10 18.51
C THR A 276 7.24 -23.93 18.25
N ARG A 277 5.96 -24.22 17.95
CA ARG A 277 4.93 -23.18 17.77
C ARG A 277 4.76 -22.32 19.03
N GLU A 278 4.80 -22.94 20.20
CA GLU A 278 4.70 -22.24 21.49
C GLU A 278 5.90 -21.33 21.74
N LEU A 279 7.11 -21.82 21.44
CA LEU A 279 8.32 -21.02 21.54
C LEU A 279 8.33 -19.87 20.52
N ALA A 280 7.82 -20.10 19.32
CA ALA A 280 7.68 -19.04 18.30
C ALA A 280 6.73 -17.92 18.75
N ASP A 281 5.61 -18.25 19.39
CA ASP A 281 4.71 -17.26 20.01
C ASP A 281 5.42 -16.49 21.14
N LYS A 282 6.18 -17.19 21.99
CA LYS A 282 6.95 -16.56 23.06
C LYS A 282 8.01 -15.61 22.51
N ILE A 283 8.76 -16.00 21.48
CA ILE A 283 9.77 -15.17 20.84
C ILE A 283 9.13 -13.89 20.26
N GLN A 284 8.03 -14.03 19.48
CA GLN A 284 7.33 -12.89 18.91
C GLN A 284 6.81 -11.91 19.97
N ASN A 285 6.29 -12.42 21.09
CA ASN A 285 5.71 -11.61 22.17
C ASN A 285 6.75 -10.94 23.08
N ASN A 286 8.01 -11.34 23.00
CA ASN A 286 9.12 -10.77 23.80
C ASN A 286 9.98 -9.76 23.01
N ALA A 287 9.43 -9.13 21.98
CA ALA A 287 10.09 -8.08 21.21
C ALA A 287 11.49 -8.46 20.70
N VAL A 288 11.61 -9.67 20.16
CA VAL A 288 12.79 -10.10 19.42
C VAL A 288 12.67 -9.58 18.00
N PRO A 289 13.55 -8.70 17.53
CA PRO A 289 13.33 -8.00 16.24
C PRO A 289 13.75 -8.84 15.04
N TYR A 290 14.71 -9.70 15.21
CA TYR A 290 15.20 -10.63 14.19
C TYR A 290 15.81 -11.87 14.83
N LEU A 291 15.97 -12.91 14.04
CA LEU A 291 16.59 -14.16 14.42
C LEU A 291 17.54 -14.66 13.35
N TRP A 292 18.60 -15.35 13.77
CA TRP A 292 19.39 -16.16 12.90
C TRP A 292 18.99 -17.63 13.06
N VAL A 293 18.63 -18.26 11.94
CA VAL A 293 18.28 -19.68 11.88
C VAL A 293 19.23 -20.43 10.96
N GLU A 294 19.40 -21.73 11.21
CA GLU A 294 20.16 -22.60 10.32
C GLU A 294 19.46 -22.71 8.95
N GLY A 295 20.21 -22.57 7.87
CA GLY A 295 19.70 -22.75 6.51
C GLY A 295 19.56 -24.23 6.15
N GLU A 296 18.81 -24.50 5.05
CA GLU A 296 18.60 -25.87 4.54
C GLU A 296 19.91 -26.57 4.12
N ASP A 297 20.94 -25.82 3.74
CA ASP A 297 22.22 -26.33 3.23
C ASP A 297 23.33 -26.37 4.30
N GLU A 298 23.04 -26.38 5.58
CA GLU A 298 23.98 -26.41 6.74
C GLU A 298 25.18 -25.42 6.66
N GLU A 299 25.45 -24.84 5.51
CA GLU A 299 26.61 -23.96 5.27
C GLU A 299 26.30 -22.48 5.56
N ARG A 300 25.03 -22.11 5.73
CA ARG A 300 24.64 -20.72 5.83
C ARG A 300 23.47 -20.46 6.77
N ASN A 301 23.70 -19.55 7.71
CA ASN A 301 22.63 -19.03 8.56
C ASN A 301 21.77 -18.00 7.80
N ILE A 302 20.48 -18.00 8.08
CA ILE A 302 19.50 -17.10 7.47
C ILE A 302 18.98 -16.13 8.52
N LYS A 303 19.06 -14.84 8.22
CA LYS A 303 18.44 -13.79 9.06
C LYS A 303 16.96 -13.66 8.73
N ILE A 304 16.11 -13.77 9.74
CA ILE A 304 14.65 -13.58 9.65
C ILE A 304 14.27 -12.32 10.41
N LEU A 305 13.68 -11.34 9.72
CA LEU A 305 13.25 -10.03 10.24
C LEU A 305 11.79 -10.07 10.66
#